data_8303884b2958e6c5f5b9c54790027030
#
_entry.id   8303884b2958e6c5f5b9c54790027030
#
_cell.length_a   1.000
_cell.length_b   1.000
_cell.length_c   1.000
_cell.angle_alpha   90.00
_cell.angle_beta   90.00
_cell.angle_gamma   90.00
#
_symmetry.space_group_name_H-M   'P 1'
#
loop_
_entity.id
_entity.type
_entity.pdbx_description
1 polymer ?
#
loop_
_entity_poly.entity_id
_entity_poly.type
_entity_poly.pdbx_seq_one_letter_code
_entity_poly.pdbx_strand_id
1 'polypeptide(L)'
;LWLDLNSFPQTTCTKIISYQNDLYSMGSRLSQKFSLFNKLFWEPMNYEGFKKLSYNVGDQKNAELMTPIFREIPKDIPLIATHVWPAQAAIHAGMKNVVNAIPDNWPMALHLAEGSLHTVQTYNSYFGYRSLHDFVEGKVLNPIPKDQILYTGHYIDHEMVENIENDCAKRTERAKNGKPIRFLLTIGGAGAQGEFFQSIVKALLPYVKENKATIYINCGDYENVWENMKKAIPDLNDENLCHTHFNNWTNECDFAKRSLEGNDKESSCGIH
;
A
#
# COMPACT_ATOMS: atom_id res chain seq x y z
N LEU A 1 4.49 -12.17 -19.12
CA LEU A 1 5.27 -10.97 -19.37
C LEU A 1 4.91 -9.93 -18.31
N TRP A 2 5.90 -9.40 -17.61
CA TRP A 2 5.74 -8.30 -16.67
C TRP A 2 5.97 -6.98 -17.40
N LEU A 3 5.02 -6.04 -17.30
CA LEU A 3 5.14 -4.70 -17.86
C LEU A 3 5.26 -3.69 -16.70
N ASP A 4 6.47 -3.20 -16.47
CA ASP A 4 6.72 -2.09 -15.57
C ASP A 4 6.81 -0.78 -16.37
N LEU A 5 5.99 0.20 -16.02
CA LEU A 5 5.98 1.51 -16.70
C LEU A 5 7.31 2.24 -16.58
N ASN A 6 8.06 2.01 -15.49
CA ASN A 6 9.39 2.59 -15.30
C ASN A 6 10.44 1.99 -16.26
N SER A 7 10.17 0.84 -16.83
CA SER A 7 11.06 0.17 -17.82
C SER A 7 10.92 0.74 -19.22
N PHE A 8 9.91 1.58 -19.47
CA PHE A 8 9.73 2.24 -20.76
C PHE A 8 10.59 3.51 -20.87
N PRO A 9 10.99 3.91 -22.10
CA PRO A 9 11.72 5.16 -22.29
C PRO A 9 10.99 6.34 -21.69
N GLN A 10 11.72 7.24 -21.02
CA GLN A 10 11.19 8.44 -20.38
C GLN A 10 10.63 9.41 -21.43
N THR A 11 9.38 9.26 -21.78
CA THR A 11 8.64 10.18 -22.63
C THR A 11 7.99 11.29 -21.81
N THR A 12 7.49 12.33 -22.48
CA THR A 12 6.69 13.38 -21.83
C THR A 12 5.49 12.77 -21.10
N CYS A 13 4.88 11.72 -21.67
CA CYS A 13 3.72 11.05 -21.08
C CYS A 13 4.08 10.34 -19.77
N THR A 14 5.19 9.57 -19.74
CA THR A 14 5.62 8.89 -18.51
C THR A 14 6.01 9.89 -17.42
N LYS A 15 6.62 11.02 -17.77
CA LYS A 15 6.92 12.09 -16.82
C LYS A 15 5.66 12.74 -16.24
N ILE A 16 4.63 12.96 -17.03
CA ILE A 16 3.34 13.48 -16.55
C ILE A 16 2.71 12.52 -15.55
N ILE A 17 2.72 11.22 -15.85
CA ILE A 17 2.19 10.18 -14.97
C ILE A 17 2.93 10.16 -13.63
N SER A 18 4.28 10.13 -13.67
CA SER A 18 5.10 10.19 -12.45
C SER A 18 4.82 11.45 -11.62
N TYR A 19 4.75 12.61 -12.28
CA TYR A 19 4.43 13.87 -11.60
C TYR A 19 3.05 13.85 -10.91
N GLN A 20 2.06 13.25 -11.53
CA GLN A 20 0.72 13.13 -10.91
C GLN A 20 0.74 12.22 -9.69
N ASN A 21 1.52 11.14 -9.73
CA ASN A 21 1.70 10.26 -8.57
C ASN A 21 2.38 11.01 -7.41
N ASP A 22 3.39 11.83 -7.72
CA ASP A 22 4.07 12.68 -6.73
C ASP A 22 3.12 13.71 -6.11
N LEU A 23 2.27 14.34 -6.94
CA LEU A 23 1.24 15.29 -6.49
C LEU A 23 0.21 14.61 -5.58
N TYR A 24 -0.23 13.41 -5.92
CA TYR A 24 -1.16 12.63 -5.09
C TYR A 24 -0.52 12.30 -3.74
N SER A 25 0.71 11.82 -3.73
CA SER A 25 1.46 11.53 -2.50
C SER A 25 1.69 12.77 -1.64
N MET A 26 1.98 13.91 -2.26
CA MET A 26 2.11 15.20 -1.57
C MET A 26 0.77 15.65 -0.97
N GLY A 27 -0.31 15.57 -1.73
CA GLY A 27 -1.66 15.90 -1.28
C GLY A 27 -2.10 15.03 -0.10
N SER A 28 -1.81 13.73 -0.14
CA SER A 28 -2.07 12.80 0.95
C SER A 28 -1.34 13.20 2.25
N ARG A 29 -0.06 13.57 2.15
CA ARG A 29 0.71 14.06 3.31
C ARG A 29 0.18 15.38 3.86
N LEU A 30 -0.18 16.32 2.96
CA LEU A 30 -0.74 17.62 3.37
C LEU A 30 -2.10 17.47 4.06
N SER A 31 -2.95 16.56 3.56
CA SER A 31 -4.26 16.32 4.14
C SER A 31 -4.18 15.82 5.59
N GLN A 32 -3.17 15.03 5.91
CA GLN A 32 -2.94 14.53 7.26
C GLN A 32 -2.36 15.61 8.18
N LYS A 33 -1.57 16.52 7.64
CA LYS A 33 -0.93 17.59 8.40
C LYS A 33 -1.86 18.79 8.65
N PHE A 34 -2.75 19.08 7.72
CA PHE A 34 -3.63 20.24 7.76
C PHE A 34 -5.09 19.82 7.62
N SER A 35 -5.80 19.76 8.75
CA SER A 35 -7.21 19.35 8.81
C SER A 35 -8.14 20.18 7.93
N LEU A 36 -7.87 21.49 7.79
CA LEU A 36 -8.64 22.38 6.92
C LEU A 36 -8.43 22.03 5.44
N PHE A 37 -7.21 21.74 5.01
CA PHE A 37 -6.91 21.27 3.65
C PHE A 37 -7.59 19.92 3.38
N ASN A 38 -7.54 19.00 4.37
CA ASN A 38 -8.23 17.73 4.26
C ASN A 38 -9.73 17.91 4.01
N LYS A 39 -10.40 18.69 4.89
CA LYS A 39 -11.85 18.86 4.87
C LYS A 39 -12.35 19.61 3.64
N LEU A 40 -11.60 20.61 3.15
CA LEU A 40 -12.07 21.48 2.06
C LEU A 40 -11.65 21.01 0.66
N PHE A 41 -10.56 20.28 0.55
CA PHE A 41 -9.99 19.88 -0.75
C PHE A 41 -9.80 18.38 -0.90
N TRP A 42 -9.06 17.75 0.04
CA TRP A 42 -8.66 16.37 -0.12
C TRP A 42 -9.82 15.40 0.03
N GLU A 43 -10.61 15.57 1.08
CA GLU A 43 -11.76 14.72 1.36
C GLU A 43 -12.84 14.87 0.30
N PRO A 44 -13.31 16.07 -0.10
CA PRO A 44 -14.25 16.23 -1.21
C PRO A 44 -13.71 15.66 -2.53
N MET A 45 -12.45 15.89 -2.86
CA MET A 45 -11.83 15.35 -4.08
C MET A 45 -11.83 13.81 -4.07
N ASN A 46 -11.43 13.17 -2.98
CA ASN A 46 -11.33 11.71 -2.90
C ASN A 46 -12.68 11.04 -2.64
N TYR A 47 -13.60 11.70 -1.90
CA TYR A 47 -14.88 11.10 -1.56
C TYR A 47 -16.02 11.55 -2.45
N GLU A 48 -16.10 12.80 -2.85
CA GLU A 48 -17.19 13.29 -3.71
C GLU A 48 -16.84 13.20 -5.20
N GLY A 49 -15.64 13.56 -5.59
CA GLY A 49 -15.16 13.47 -6.97
C GLY A 49 -15.11 12.02 -7.45
N PHE A 50 -14.70 11.10 -6.60
CA PHE A 50 -14.65 9.67 -6.90
C PHE A 50 -15.93 8.90 -6.57
N LYS A 51 -16.83 9.46 -5.79
CA LYS A 51 -18.17 8.87 -5.51
C LYS A 51 -19.14 9.01 -6.66
N LYS A 52 -19.09 10.11 -7.38
CA LYS A 52 -19.85 10.23 -8.61
C LYS A 52 -19.19 9.40 -9.68
N LEU A 53 -19.38 8.11 -9.62
CA LEU A 53 -18.87 7.11 -10.56
C LEU A 53 -19.20 7.36 -12.04
N SER A 54 -19.00 8.55 -12.47
CA SER A 54 -18.58 8.80 -13.80
C SER A 54 -17.08 8.54 -13.79
N TYR A 55 -16.62 7.59 -14.58
CA TYR A 55 -15.21 7.38 -14.84
C TYR A 55 -14.51 8.72 -14.86
N ASN A 56 -13.59 8.93 -13.92
CA ASN A 56 -12.98 10.23 -13.72
C ASN A 56 -12.35 10.69 -15.04
N VAL A 57 -12.73 11.85 -15.52
CA VAL A 57 -12.22 12.41 -16.79
C VAL A 57 -10.68 12.55 -16.74
N GLY A 58 -10.11 12.83 -15.57
CA GLY A 58 -8.66 12.85 -15.36
C GLY A 58 -8.02 11.49 -15.57
N ASP A 59 -8.60 10.41 -15.04
CA ASP A 59 -8.09 9.05 -15.21
C ASP A 59 -8.19 8.60 -16.66
N GLN A 60 -9.27 8.94 -17.36
CA GLN A 60 -9.41 8.65 -18.79
C GLN A 60 -8.33 9.36 -19.62
N LYS A 61 -8.01 10.61 -19.30
CA LYS A 61 -6.94 11.35 -19.98
C LYS A 61 -5.55 10.74 -19.72
N ASN A 62 -5.29 10.30 -18.50
CA ASN A 62 -4.06 9.57 -18.19
C ASN A 62 -4.00 8.24 -18.93
N ALA A 63 -5.10 7.52 -19.03
CA ALA A 63 -5.20 6.30 -19.80
C ALA A 63 -4.92 6.55 -21.29
N GLU A 64 -5.41 7.64 -21.86
CA GLU A 64 -5.09 8.03 -23.26
C GLU A 64 -3.58 8.17 -23.49
N LEU A 65 -2.84 8.75 -22.54
CA LEU A 65 -1.39 8.90 -22.61
C LEU A 65 -0.65 7.55 -22.62
N MET A 66 -1.22 6.53 -21.99
CA MET A 66 -0.64 5.18 -21.92
C MET A 66 -1.09 4.27 -23.05
N THR A 67 -2.16 4.60 -23.78
CA THR A 67 -2.74 3.79 -24.85
C THR A 67 -1.71 3.33 -25.90
N PRO A 68 -0.74 4.15 -26.34
CA PRO A 68 0.26 3.70 -27.33
C PRO A 68 1.06 2.47 -26.90
N ILE A 69 1.29 2.28 -25.57
CA ILE A 69 2.02 1.13 -25.02
C ILE A 69 1.29 -0.18 -25.38
N PHE A 70 -0.05 -0.16 -25.40
CA PHE A 70 -0.89 -1.34 -25.62
C PHE A 70 -1.31 -1.54 -27.07
N ARG A 71 -1.02 -0.58 -27.98
CA ARG A 71 -1.43 -0.67 -29.40
C ARG A 71 -0.78 -1.84 -30.13
N GLU A 72 0.48 -2.12 -29.85
CA GLU A 72 1.26 -3.17 -30.48
C GLU A 72 0.99 -4.56 -29.87
N ILE A 73 0.28 -4.63 -28.74
CA ILE A 73 -0.04 -5.89 -28.08
C ILE A 73 -1.26 -6.53 -28.77
N PRO A 74 -1.21 -7.85 -29.11
CA PRO A 74 -2.37 -8.56 -29.64
C PRO A 74 -3.59 -8.44 -28.72
N LYS A 75 -4.77 -8.18 -29.29
CA LYS A 75 -5.96 -7.76 -28.55
C LYS A 75 -6.67 -8.87 -27.78
N ASP A 76 -6.33 -10.09 -28.04
CA ASP A 76 -6.85 -11.31 -27.42
C ASP A 76 -6.00 -11.81 -26.24
N ILE A 77 -4.80 -11.25 -26.04
CA ILE A 77 -3.95 -11.60 -24.90
C ILE A 77 -4.61 -11.11 -23.60
N PRO A 78 -4.75 -11.97 -22.57
CA PRO A 78 -5.22 -11.55 -21.27
C PRO A 78 -4.24 -10.57 -20.61
N LEU A 79 -4.77 -9.49 -20.04
CA LEU A 79 -4.02 -8.51 -19.27
C LEU A 79 -4.57 -8.44 -17.86
N ILE A 80 -3.69 -8.55 -16.86
CA ILE A 80 -4.00 -8.23 -15.46
C ILE A 80 -3.30 -6.92 -15.12
N ALA A 81 -4.08 -5.90 -14.79
CA ALA A 81 -3.59 -4.61 -14.34
C ALA A 81 -3.82 -4.46 -12.84
N THR A 82 -2.83 -3.99 -12.12
CA THR A 82 -2.91 -3.69 -10.67
C THR A 82 -3.18 -2.21 -10.39
N HIS A 83 -3.44 -1.44 -11.43
CA HIS A 83 -3.80 -0.03 -11.36
C HIS A 83 -4.81 0.31 -12.46
N VAL A 84 -5.69 1.27 -12.20
CA VAL A 84 -6.79 1.66 -13.09
C VAL A 84 -6.30 2.19 -14.44
N TRP A 85 -5.22 2.97 -14.47
CA TRP A 85 -4.74 3.61 -15.71
C TRP A 85 -4.28 2.61 -16.77
N PRO A 86 -3.42 1.62 -16.48
CA PRO A 86 -3.10 0.60 -17.48
C PRO A 86 -4.31 -0.23 -17.89
N ALA A 87 -5.26 -0.50 -16.98
CA ALA A 87 -6.49 -1.20 -17.34
C ALA A 87 -7.32 -0.40 -18.35
N GLN A 88 -7.57 0.88 -18.08
CA GLN A 88 -8.29 1.78 -18.99
C GLN A 88 -7.55 1.95 -20.33
N ALA A 89 -6.22 2.14 -20.28
CA ALA A 89 -5.41 2.30 -21.48
C ALA A 89 -5.45 1.05 -22.39
N ALA A 90 -5.42 -0.14 -21.79
CA ALA A 90 -5.55 -1.39 -22.52
C ALA A 90 -6.91 -1.53 -23.21
N ILE A 91 -8.00 -1.16 -22.53
CA ILE A 91 -9.34 -1.15 -23.11
C ILE A 91 -9.45 -0.14 -24.25
N HIS A 92 -8.94 1.09 -24.03
CA HIS A 92 -8.89 2.12 -25.09
C HIS A 92 -8.04 1.68 -26.30
N ALA A 93 -7.02 0.84 -26.09
CA ALA A 93 -6.26 0.22 -27.17
C ALA A 93 -6.98 -0.95 -27.86
N GLY A 94 -8.19 -1.33 -27.39
CA GLY A 94 -9.02 -2.38 -27.95
C GLY A 94 -8.73 -3.79 -27.44
N MET A 95 -8.01 -3.94 -26.31
CA MET A 95 -7.82 -5.24 -25.66
C MET A 95 -9.17 -5.75 -25.09
N LYS A 96 -9.42 -7.05 -25.20
CA LYS A 96 -10.71 -7.67 -24.88
C LYS A 96 -10.75 -8.33 -23.50
N ASN A 97 -9.61 -8.84 -23.05
CA ASN A 97 -9.51 -9.67 -21.85
C ASN A 97 -8.71 -8.91 -20.78
N VAL A 98 -9.29 -7.84 -20.24
CA VAL A 98 -8.65 -6.99 -19.24
C VAL A 98 -9.25 -7.25 -17.87
N VAL A 99 -8.39 -7.62 -16.92
CA VAL A 99 -8.70 -7.75 -15.50
C VAL A 99 -8.06 -6.59 -14.76
N ASN A 100 -8.84 -5.87 -14.00
CA ASN A 100 -8.38 -4.83 -13.08
C ASN A 100 -8.37 -5.39 -11.66
N ALA A 101 -7.18 -5.77 -11.17
CA ALA A 101 -6.99 -6.31 -9.84
C ALA A 101 -6.89 -5.16 -8.83
N ILE A 102 -7.96 -4.92 -8.07
CA ILE A 102 -8.05 -3.82 -7.12
C ILE A 102 -7.30 -4.19 -5.83
N PRO A 103 -6.21 -3.47 -5.48
CA PRO A 103 -5.41 -3.79 -4.29
C PRO A 103 -6.05 -3.29 -2.99
N ASP A 104 -6.90 -2.27 -3.06
CA ASP A 104 -7.49 -1.64 -1.89
C ASP A 104 -8.75 -2.36 -1.42
N ASN A 105 -8.93 -2.41 -0.10
CA ASN A 105 -10.11 -3.01 0.54
C ASN A 105 -11.25 -2.02 0.76
N TRP A 106 -11.09 -0.78 0.31
CA TRP A 106 -12.11 0.25 0.37
C TRP A 106 -12.64 0.57 -1.04
N PRO A 107 -13.95 0.48 -1.28
CA PRO A 107 -14.51 0.72 -2.60
C PRO A 107 -14.43 2.22 -2.97
N MET A 108 -13.64 2.53 -3.98
CA MET A 108 -13.48 3.89 -4.51
C MET A 108 -13.59 3.89 -6.04
N ALA A 109 -14.27 4.90 -6.57
CA ALA A 109 -14.47 5.06 -8.02
C ALA A 109 -13.16 5.17 -8.81
N LEU A 110 -12.10 5.69 -8.18
CA LEU A 110 -10.78 5.81 -8.80
C LEU A 110 -10.18 4.46 -9.23
N HIS A 111 -10.69 3.35 -8.72
CA HIS A 111 -10.23 2.02 -9.12
C HIS A 111 -11.00 1.42 -10.29
N LEU A 112 -11.98 2.14 -10.83
CA LEU A 112 -12.87 1.58 -11.84
C LEU A 112 -12.36 1.80 -13.27
N ALA A 113 -12.26 0.70 -14.01
CA ALA A 113 -11.94 0.70 -15.44
C ALA A 113 -13.12 0.11 -16.22
N GLU A 114 -13.92 0.96 -16.85
CA GLU A 114 -15.08 0.53 -17.65
C GLU A 114 -14.66 -0.47 -18.72
N GLY A 115 -15.39 -1.57 -18.83
CA GLY A 115 -15.12 -2.63 -19.80
C GLY A 115 -14.14 -3.71 -19.30
N SER A 116 -13.56 -3.57 -18.10
CA SER A 116 -12.74 -4.62 -17.49
C SER A 116 -13.54 -5.48 -16.50
N LEU A 117 -13.02 -6.68 -16.24
CA LEU A 117 -13.41 -7.46 -15.07
C LEU A 117 -12.64 -6.94 -13.85
N HIS A 118 -13.35 -6.54 -12.81
CA HIS A 118 -12.73 -6.09 -11.55
C HIS A 118 -12.60 -7.27 -10.59
N THR A 119 -11.44 -7.43 -9.96
CA THR A 119 -11.26 -8.41 -8.88
C THR A 119 -11.03 -7.69 -7.56
N VAL A 120 -11.65 -8.19 -6.49
CA VAL A 120 -11.62 -7.60 -5.15
C VAL A 120 -11.29 -8.63 -4.08
N GLN A 121 -10.62 -8.18 -3.02
CA GLN A 121 -10.03 -9.03 -1.99
C GLN A 121 -10.98 -9.33 -0.83
N THR A 122 -12.00 -8.51 -0.60
CA THR A 122 -12.91 -8.63 0.54
C THR A 122 -14.36 -8.56 0.13
N TYR A 123 -15.24 -9.15 0.93
CA TYR A 123 -16.68 -8.99 0.75
C TYR A 123 -17.13 -7.54 0.95
N ASN A 124 -16.47 -6.79 1.82
CA ASN A 124 -16.75 -5.37 2.00
C ASN A 124 -16.55 -4.60 0.69
N SER A 125 -15.43 -4.82 -0.01
CA SER A 125 -15.20 -4.24 -1.33
C SER A 125 -16.20 -4.74 -2.36
N TYR A 126 -16.49 -6.04 -2.39
CA TYR A 126 -17.47 -6.60 -3.33
C TYR A 126 -18.85 -5.93 -3.17
N PHE A 127 -19.39 -5.92 -1.95
CA PHE A 127 -20.69 -5.30 -1.70
C PHE A 127 -20.66 -3.79 -1.84
N GLY A 128 -19.57 -3.14 -1.45
CA GLY A 128 -19.38 -1.71 -1.63
C GLY A 128 -19.47 -1.30 -3.10
N TYR A 129 -18.77 -1.97 -4.01
CA TYR A 129 -18.85 -1.70 -5.45
C TYR A 129 -20.21 -2.13 -6.07
N ARG A 130 -20.85 -3.15 -5.53
CA ARG A 130 -22.17 -3.59 -5.98
C ARG A 130 -23.30 -2.66 -5.53
N SER A 131 -23.18 -2.03 -4.38
CA SER A 131 -24.21 -1.11 -3.85
C SER A 131 -23.87 0.36 -4.09
N LEU A 132 -22.61 0.73 -4.02
CA LEU A 132 -22.09 2.08 -4.20
C LEU A 132 -22.99 3.14 -3.58
N HIS A 133 -23.24 2.96 -2.29
CA HIS A 133 -23.95 3.94 -1.51
C HIS A 133 -23.10 5.20 -1.31
N ASP A 134 -23.74 6.35 -1.43
CA ASP A 134 -23.19 7.58 -0.90
C ASP A 134 -23.01 7.45 0.62
N PHE A 135 -21.83 7.74 1.12
CA PHE A 135 -21.54 7.64 2.54
C PHE A 135 -22.27 8.71 3.38
N VAL A 136 -22.70 9.80 2.77
CA VAL A 136 -23.37 10.92 3.43
C VAL A 136 -24.89 10.79 3.38
N GLU A 137 -25.44 10.46 2.22
CA GLU A 137 -26.89 10.46 1.98
C GLU A 137 -27.49 9.05 1.86
N GLY A 138 -26.68 8.01 1.85
CA GLY A 138 -27.10 6.62 1.65
C GLY A 138 -27.67 6.35 0.26
N LYS A 139 -27.47 7.25 -0.69
CA LYS A 139 -27.98 7.14 -2.05
C LYS A 139 -27.16 6.14 -2.85
N VAL A 140 -27.82 5.23 -3.55
CA VAL A 140 -27.16 4.34 -4.52
C VAL A 140 -26.76 5.16 -5.76
N LEU A 141 -25.46 5.15 -6.09
CA LEU A 141 -24.92 5.92 -7.21
C LEU A 141 -24.97 5.12 -8.51
N ASN A 142 -23.96 4.30 -8.78
CA ASN A 142 -23.89 3.51 -10.02
C ASN A 142 -23.15 2.18 -9.72
N PRO A 143 -23.87 1.11 -9.36
CA PRO A 143 -23.26 -0.16 -8.98
C PRO A 143 -22.58 -0.82 -10.18
N ILE A 144 -21.42 -1.45 -9.94
CA ILE A 144 -20.79 -2.28 -10.96
C ILE A 144 -21.69 -3.48 -11.26
N PRO A 145 -21.94 -3.82 -12.54
CA PRO A 145 -22.66 -5.03 -12.92
C PRO A 145 -22.05 -6.29 -12.30
N LYS A 146 -22.90 -7.27 -11.97
CA LYS A 146 -22.46 -8.50 -11.29
C LYS A 146 -21.43 -9.31 -12.09
N ASP A 147 -21.52 -9.26 -13.40
CA ASP A 147 -20.64 -9.94 -14.34
C ASP A 147 -19.30 -9.20 -14.59
N GLN A 148 -19.16 -7.99 -14.03
CA GLN A 148 -17.94 -7.17 -14.14
C GLN A 148 -17.15 -7.10 -12.82
N ILE A 149 -17.54 -7.85 -11.79
CA ILE A 149 -16.84 -7.92 -10.52
C ILE A 149 -16.78 -9.34 -9.97
N LEU A 150 -15.60 -9.74 -9.50
CA LEU A 150 -15.34 -11.06 -8.92
C LEU A 150 -14.64 -10.93 -7.56
N TYR A 151 -15.16 -11.60 -6.55
CA TYR A 151 -14.46 -11.79 -5.29
C TYR A 151 -13.41 -12.90 -5.46
N THR A 152 -12.15 -12.59 -5.24
CA THR A 152 -11.01 -13.51 -5.42
C THR A 152 -10.32 -13.89 -4.12
N GLY A 153 -10.64 -13.21 -3.01
CA GLY A 153 -9.85 -13.30 -1.79
C GLY A 153 -8.58 -12.43 -1.85
N HIS A 154 -7.78 -12.49 -0.79
CA HIS A 154 -6.58 -11.68 -0.66
C HIS A 154 -5.46 -12.10 -1.63
N TYR A 155 -4.79 -11.11 -2.20
CA TYR A 155 -3.55 -11.29 -2.96
C TYR A 155 -2.39 -11.35 -1.96
N ILE A 156 -1.86 -12.54 -1.73
CA ILE A 156 -0.82 -12.80 -0.74
C ILE A 156 0.32 -13.53 -1.42
N ASP A 157 1.55 -13.16 -1.06
CA ASP A 157 2.74 -13.83 -1.55
C ASP A 157 2.70 -15.33 -1.23
N HIS A 158 3.08 -16.12 -2.22
CA HIS A 158 3.04 -17.57 -2.15
C HIS A 158 3.88 -18.13 -0.99
N GLU A 159 5.06 -17.57 -0.78
CA GLU A 159 5.98 -17.92 0.31
C GLU A 159 5.34 -17.70 1.69
N MET A 160 4.54 -16.66 1.84
CA MET A 160 3.82 -16.41 3.09
C MET A 160 2.74 -17.46 3.35
N VAL A 161 2.03 -17.88 2.29
CA VAL A 161 0.98 -18.89 2.40
C VAL A 161 1.54 -20.27 2.69
N GLU A 162 2.60 -20.67 2.01
CA GLU A 162 3.27 -21.96 2.21
C GLU A 162 3.86 -22.12 3.61
N ASN A 163 4.29 -21.02 4.24
CA ASN A 163 4.94 -21.04 5.54
C ASN A 163 3.99 -20.83 6.73
N ILE A 164 2.67 -20.65 6.51
CA ILE A 164 1.70 -20.33 7.58
C ILE A 164 1.82 -21.27 8.78
N GLU A 165 1.80 -22.59 8.56
CA GLU A 165 1.82 -23.57 9.64
C GLU A 165 3.14 -23.51 10.43
N ASN A 166 4.26 -23.47 9.73
CA ASN A 166 5.59 -23.39 10.33
C ASN A 166 5.76 -22.09 11.13
N ASP A 167 5.36 -20.96 10.57
CA ASP A 167 5.46 -19.66 11.23
C ASP A 167 4.51 -19.55 12.43
N CYS A 168 3.31 -20.11 12.35
CA CYS A 168 2.39 -20.19 13.48
C CYS A 168 2.97 -21.08 14.61
N ALA A 169 3.60 -22.21 14.27
CA ALA A 169 4.26 -23.07 15.24
C ALA A 169 5.39 -22.33 15.96
N LYS A 170 6.29 -21.65 15.20
CA LYS A 170 7.38 -20.84 15.75
C LYS A 170 6.89 -19.71 16.65
N ARG A 171 5.81 -19.00 16.25
CA ARG A 171 5.22 -17.93 17.07
C ARG A 171 4.65 -18.48 18.38
N THR A 172 3.97 -19.62 18.32
CA THR A 172 3.41 -20.29 19.49
C THR A 172 4.51 -20.75 20.44
N GLU A 173 5.59 -21.33 19.92
CA GLU A 173 6.75 -21.75 20.71
C GLU A 173 7.44 -20.55 21.38
N ARG A 174 7.66 -19.46 20.66
CA ARG A 174 8.20 -18.22 21.22
C ARG A 174 7.36 -17.70 22.39
N ALA A 175 6.04 -17.69 22.24
CA ALA A 175 5.12 -17.25 23.29
C ALA A 175 5.20 -18.17 24.52
N LYS A 176 5.22 -19.49 24.33
CA LYS A 176 5.37 -20.47 25.42
C LYS A 176 6.71 -20.32 26.18
N ASN A 177 7.76 -19.94 25.46
CA ASN A 177 9.09 -19.74 26.03
C ASN A 177 9.31 -18.34 26.61
N GLY A 178 8.25 -17.52 26.74
CA GLY A 178 8.29 -16.17 27.31
C GLY A 178 9.18 -15.19 26.54
N LYS A 179 9.40 -15.43 25.24
CA LYS A 179 10.18 -14.53 24.39
C LYS A 179 9.41 -13.23 24.11
N PRO A 180 10.11 -12.10 23.90
CA PRO A 180 9.47 -10.81 23.63
C PRO A 180 8.47 -10.89 22.48
N ILE A 181 7.35 -10.17 22.60
CA ILE A 181 6.37 -10.01 21.52
C ILE A 181 6.98 -9.12 20.45
N ARG A 182 6.87 -9.52 19.19
CA ARG A 182 7.38 -8.77 18.04
C ARG A 182 6.28 -7.93 17.41
N PHE A 183 6.56 -6.65 17.23
CA PHE A 183 5.70 -5.70 16.54
C PHE A 183 6.39 -5.25 15.26
N LEU A 184 5.70 -5.35 14.12
CA LEU A 184 6.14 -4.78 12.86
C LEU A 184 5.32 -3.52 12.57
N LEU A 185 6.00 -2.40 12.44
CA LEU A 185 5.43 -1.11 12.05
C LEU A 185 5.93 -0.75 10.67
N THR A 186 5.04 -0.69 9.69
CA THR A 186 5.38 -0.33 8.30
C THR A 186 4.70 0.96 7.92
N ILE A 187 5.49 1.95 7.52
CA ILE A 187 4.98 3.22 7.00
C ILE A 187 4.58 3.00 5.54
N GLY A 188 3.37 3.45 5.18
CA GLY A 188 2.84 3.30 3.83
C GLY A 188 3.63 4.09 2.78
N GLY A 189 3.43 3.74 1.50
CA GLY A 189 4.17 4.28 0.36
C GLY A 189 4.13 5.80 0.17
N ALA A 190 3.19 6.51 0.83
CA ALA A 190 3.15 7.98 0.85
C ALA A 190 4.00 8.61 1.98
N GLY A 191 4.64 7.82 2.85
CA GLY A 191 5.41 8.32 3.99
C GLY A 191 4.57 9.05 5.04
N ALA A 192 3.30 8.69 5.13
CA ALA A 192 2.30 9.34 5.97
C ALA A 192 2.23 8.70 7.38
N GLN A 193 1.53 9.38 8.32
CA GLN A 193 1.27 8.89 9.67
C GLN A 193 2.49 8.74 10.59
N GLY A 194 3.60 9.40 10.31
CA GLY A 194 4.80 9.33 11.15
C GLY A 194 4.56 9.65 12.63
N GLU A 195 3.70 10.63 12.95
CA GLU A 195 3.34 11.00 14.32
C GLU A 195 2.52 9.89 15.03
N PHE A 196 1.66 9.20 14.29
CA PHE A 196 0.92 8.06 14.83
C PHE A 196 1.87 6.92 15.21
N PHE A 197 2.83 6.60 14.33
CA PHE A 197 3.86 5.60 14.63
C PHE A 197 4.75 6.01 15.81
N GLN A 198 5.11 7.30 15.96
CA GLN A 198 5.81 7.80 17.13
C GLN A 198 5.03 7.52 18.42
N SER A 199 3.71 7.72 18.40
CA SER A 199 2.85 7.44 19.56
C SER A 199 2.87 5.96 19.93
N ILE A 200 2.82 5.05 18.95
CA ILE A 200 2.91 3.61 19.17
C ILE A 200 4.28 3.24 19.76
N VAL A 201 5.37 3.73 19.17
CA VAL A 201 6.72 3.45 19.66
C VAL A 201 6.89 3.94 21.11
N LYS A 202 6.46 5.17 21.42
CA LYS A 202 6.50 5.71 22.79
C LYS A 202 5.74 4.82 23.78
N ALA A 203 4.58 4.32 23.39
CA ALA A 203 3.76 3.44 24.24
C ALA A 203 4.41 2.06 24.46
N LEU A 204 5.14 1.54 23.47
CA LEU A 204 5.81 0.23 23.55
C LEU A 204 7.21 0.29 24.18
N LEU A 205 7.84 1.46 24.21
CA LEU A 205 9.22 1.62 24.67
C LEU A 205 9.49 1.10 26.09
N PRO A 206 8.62 1.28 27.09
CA PRO A 206 8.82 0.66 28.40
C PRO A 206 8.91 -0.86 28.35
N TYR A 207 8.08 -1.49 27.53
CA TYR A 207 8.10 -2.95 27.36
C TYR A 207 9.34 -3.44 26.62
N VAL A 208 9.86 -2.61 25.71
CA VAL A 208 11.15 -2.91 25.03
C VAL A 208 12.27 -2.89 26.04
N LYS A 209 12.36 -1.86 26.88
CA LYS A 209 13.38 -1.75 27.96
C LYS A 209 13.31 -2.89 28.98
N GLU A 210 12.11 -3.46 29.17
CA GLU A 210 11.89 -4.64 30.03
C GLU A 210 12.10 -5.97 29.31
N ASN A 211 12.54 -5.96 28.05
CA ASN A 211 12.70 -7.14 27.19
C ASN A 211 11.39 -7.96 27.03
N LYS A 212 10.24 -7.28 27.08
CA LYS A 212 8.91 -7.86 26.84
C LYS A 212 8.41 -7.67 25.40
N ALA A 213 8.96 -6.68 24.70
CA ALA A 213 8.62 -6.35 23.34
C ALA A 213 9.87 -6.11 22.48
N THR A 214 9.73 -6.36 21.17
CA THR A 214 10.69 -5.96 20.15
C THR A 214 9.90 -5.26 19.03
N ILE A 215 10.42 -4.13 18.53
CA ILE A 215 9.77 -3.36 17.49
C ILE A 215 10.64 -3.36 16.23
N TYR A 216 10.06 -3.71 15.11
CA TYR A 216 10.66 -3.59 13.78
C TYR A 216 9.97 -2.41 13.08
N ILE A 217 10.74 -1.41 12.66
CA ILE A 217 10.21 -0.20 12.03
C ILE A 217 10.71 -0.12 10.60
N ASN A 218 9.79 -0.20 9.64
CA ASN A 218 10.10 0.01 8.24
C ASN A 218 9.57 1.38 7.81
N CYS A 219 10.47 2.31 7.55
CA CYS A 219 10.15 3.65 7.06
C CYS A 219 10.14 3.75 5.53
N GLY A 220 10.36 2.64 4.80
CA GLY A 220 10.48 2.65 3.35
C GLY A 220 11.58 3.61 2.89
N ASP A 221 11.30 4.39 1.85
CA ASP A 221 12.24 5.37 1.27
C ASP A 221 12.26 6.73 2.01
N TYR A 222 11.66 6.81 3.20
CA TYR A 222 11.45 8.07 3.92
C TYR A 222 12.42 8.26 5.10
N GLU A 223 13.68 8.52 4.82
CA GLU A 223 14.69 8.84 5.84
C GLU A 223 14.26 9.96 6.79
N ASN A 224 13.61 10.98 6.26
CA ASN A 224 13.11 12.10 7.05
C ASN A 224 12.07 11.68 8.11
N VAL A 225 11.30 10.63 7.86
CA VAL A 225 10.34 10.09 8.85
C VAL A 225 11.10 9.46 10.00
N TRP A 226 12.14 8.69 9.71
CA TRP A 226 13.01 8.09 10.71
C TRP A 226 13.74 9.15 11.53
N GLU A 227 14.35 10.15 10.89
CA GLU A 227 15.03 11.24 11.56
C GLU A 227 14.09 12.05 12.48
N ASN A 228 12.86 12.30 12.06
CA ASN A 228 11.85 12.95 12.90
C ASN A 228 11.43 12.06 14.08
N MET A 229 11.39 10.75 13.89
CA MET A 229 11.11 9.80 14.96
C MET A 229 12.22 9.80 16.02
N LYS A 230 13.50 9.77 15.63
CA LYS A 230 14.66 9.88 16.53
C LYS A 230 14.66 11.20 17.33
N LYS A 231 14.29 12.30 16.67
CA LYS A 231 14.16 13.61 17.36
C LYS A 231 13.04 13.60 18.41
N ALA A 232 11.92 12.96 18.11
CA ALA A 232 10.77 12.89 19.00
C ALA A 232 10.92 11.85 20.13
N ILE A 233 11.82 10.88 19.94
CA ILE A 233 12.08 9.77 20.87
C ILE A 233 13.59 9.60 21.01
N PRO A 234 14.25 10.32 21.94
CA PRO A 234 15.71 10.29 22.10
C PRO A 234 16.31 8.89 22.36
N ASP A 235 15.54 8.01 23.00
CA ASP A 235 15.95 6.60 23.20
C ASP A 235 16.33 5.86 21.92
N LEU A 236 15.81 6.29 20.76
CA LEU A 236 16.16 5.69 19.46
C LEU A 236 17.59 6.03 18.98
N ASN A 237 18.28 6.91 19.68
CA ASN A 237 19.69 7.21 19.42
C ASN A 237 20.65 6.37 20.30
N ASP A 238 20.12 5.53 21.18
CA ASP A 238 20.93 4.60 21.98
C ASP A 238 21.23 3.33 21.16
N GLU A 239 22.47 3.15 20.76
CA GLU A 239 22.93 2.00 19.95
C GLU A 239 22.75 0.65 20.66
N ASN A 240 22.63 0.63 21.99
CA ASN A 240 22.30 -0.58 22.75
C ASN A 240 20.82 -0.96 22.67
N LEU A 241 19.96 0.00 22.35
CA LEU A 241 18.51 -0.19 22.28
C LEU A 241 17.99 -0.25 20.85
N CYS A 242 18.65 0.42 19.92
CA CYS A 242 18.16 0.61 18.56
C CYS A 242 19.26 0.35 17.51
N HIS A 243 18.93 -0.48 16.54
CA HIS A 243 19.74 -0.69 15.35
C HIS A 243 19.10 -0.01 14.14
N THR A 244 19.90 0.66 13.33
CA THR A 244 19.42 1.39 12.14
C THR A 244 20.11 0.88 10.87
N HIS A 245 19.31 0.53 9.88
CA HIS A 245 19.75 0.18 8.53
C HIS A 245 19.00 1.09 7.56
N PHE A 246 19.66 2.05 6.97
CA PHE A 246 19.03 2.91 5.97
C PHE A 246 19.82 2.87 4.67
N ASN A 247 19.14 2.65 3.55
CA ASN A 247 19.72 2.51 2.21
C ASN A 247 20.84 1.44 2.10
N ASN A 248 20.82 0.45 2.97
CA ASN A 248 21.76 -0.67 2.92
C ASN A 248 21.01 -2.00 3.01
N TRP A 249 20.47 -2.41 1.88
CA TRP A 249 19.66 -3.63 1.75
C TRP A 249 20.37 -4.90 2.24
N THR A 250 21.67 -5.03 1.96
CA THR A 250 22.45 -6.19 2.39
C THR A 250 22.50 -6.28 3.90
N ASN A 251 22.85 -5.17 4.58
CA ASN A 251 22.88 -5.13 6.04
C ASN A 251 21.51 -5.39 6.66
N GLU A 252 20.45 -4.85 6.05
CA GLU A 252 19.06 -5.06 6.49
C GLU A 252 18.68 -6.53 6.40
N CYS A 253 18.93 -7.17 5.27
CA CYS A 253 18.66 -8.61 5.09
C CYS A 253 19.46 -9.49 6.05
N ASP A 254 20.75 -9.21 6.22
CA ASP A 254 21.61 -9.97 7.12
C ASP A 254 21.16 -9.81 8.59
N PHE A 255 20.79 -8.62 8.98
CA PHE A 255 20.28 -8.34 10.31
C PHE A 255 18.93 -9.00 10.55
N ALA A 256 17.98 -8.86 9.62
CA ALA A 256 16.67 -9.48 9.70
C ALA A 256 16.79 -11.01 9.81
N LYS A 257 17.67 -11.61 9.00
CA LYS A 257 17.93 -13.05 9.02
C LYS A 257 18.44 -13.51 10.39
N ARG A 258 19.49 -12.88 10.93
CA ARG A 258 20.06 -13.19 12.25
C ARG A 258 19.03 -13.03 13.37
N SER A 259 18.28 -11.94 13.33
CA SER A 259 17.19 -11.63 14.28
C SER A 259 16.07 -12.68 14.25
N LEU A 260 15.72 -13.19 13.08
CA LEU A 260 14.70 -14.23 12.92
C LEU A 260 15.19 -15.62 13.35
N GLU A 261 16.44 -15.93 13.09
CA GLU A 261 17.07 -17.20 13.50
C GLU A 261 17.33 -17.30 15.00
N GLY A 262 17.29 -16.17 15.72
CA GLY A 262 17.43 -16.13 17.18
C GLY A 262 18.85 -16.41 17.67
N ASN A 263 19.83 -16.29 16.79
CA ASN A 263 21.21 -16.67 17.06
C ASN A 263 22.07 -15.57 17.70
N ASP A 264 21.52 -14.36 17.88
CA ASP A 264 22.29 -13.22 18.39
C ASP A 264 21.82 -12.73 19.76
N LYS A 265 22.78 -12.44 20.62
CA LYS A 265 22.53 -11.63 21.83
C LYS A 265 21.96 -10.24 21.47
N GLU A 266 22.27 -9.75 20.27
CA GLU A 266 21.75 -8.51 19.70
C GLU A 266 20.26 -8.60 19.34
N SER A 267 19.70 -9.80 19.08
CA SER A 267 18.26 -9.98 18.88
C SER A 267 17.41 -9.71 20.13
N SER A 268 18.05 -9.47 21.26
CA SER A 268 17.39 -9.01 22.49
C SER A 268 17.25 -7.48 22.57
N CYS A 269 17.92 -6.73 21.72
CA CYS A 269 17.81 -5.28 21.65
C CYS A 269 16.59 -4.85 20.84
N GLY A 270 15.79 -4.01 21.37
CA GLY A 270 14.37 -3.92 21.16
C GLY A 270 13.83 -3.18 19.93
N ILE A 271 14.58 -2.41 19.16
CA ILE A 271 14.06 -1.62 18.03
C ILE A 271 14.95 -1.78 16.81
N HIS A 272 14.36 -2.20 15.71
CA HIS A 272 15.02 -2.49 14.45
C HIS A 272 14.34 -1.77 13.29
#